data_242bbdb0da5939e23afa24194259a538
#
_entry.id   242bbdb0da5939e23afa24194259a538
#
_cell.length_a   1.000
_cell.length_b   1.000
_cell.length_c   1.000
_cell.angle_alpha   90.00
_cell.angle_beta   90.00
_cell.angle_gamma   90.00
#
_symmetry.space_group_name_H-M   'P 1'
#
loop_
_entity.id
_entity.type
_entity.pdbx_description
1 polymer ?
#
loop_
_entity_poly.entity_id
_entity_poly.type
_entity_poly.pdbx_seq_one_letter_code
_entity_poly.pdbx_strand_id
1 'polypeptide(L)'
;ANVAKMSLIQMRAQALEMVYVAEGAFKVGSGGNEPGSLTDGSWTSGATIPYRIASEDELTIANTPGCLWGTISGSARGTIGTAGTLPAAFPKGYAAFYCMKDEASQGQYADFLNTLTAVQATSRFSTSAWTRYTLSVSSGVHSASVPDRTCNGLCYADAAAFMDWAGLRPFTELEFEKACRGPLD
;
A
#
# COMPACT_ATOMS: atom_id res chain seq x y z
N ALA A 1 29.09 14.71 -16.52
CA ALA A 1 29.27 16.09 -16.93
C ALA A 1 29.83 16.88 -15.74
N ASN A 2 30.94 17.63 -15.94
CA ASN A 2 31.46 18.50 -14.89
C ASN A 2 30.66 19.81 -14.88
N VAL A 3 30.00 20.10 -13.78
CA VAL A 3 29.31 21.37 -13.56
C VAL A 3 30.36 22.38 -13.06
N ALA A 4 30.45 23.54 -13.69
CA ALA A 4 31.37 24.57 -13.27
C ALA A 4 31.05 25.07 -11.85
N LYS A 5 32.07 25.36 -11.06
CA LYS A 5 31.96 25.72 -9.63
C LYS A 5 31.03 26.93 -9.34
N MET A 6 30.79 27.77 -10.35
CA MET A 6 29.92 28.97 -10.30
C MET A 6 28.63 28.82 -11.10
N SER A 7 28.28 27.62 -11.54
CA SER A 7 27.00 27.39 -12.24
C SER A 7 25.84 27.51 -11.28
N LEU A 8 24.78 28.23 -11.69
CA LEU A 8 23.51 28.19 -11.01
C LEU A 8 22.88 26.82 -11.25
N ILE A 9 22.51 26.14 -10.16
CA ILE A 9 21.78 24.87 -10.19
C ILE A 9 20.41 25.11 -9.57
N GLN A 10 19.38 24.55 -10.18
CA GLN A 10 18.06 24.48 -9.56
C GLN A 10 17.98 23.17 -8.79
N MET A 11 17.71 23.25 -7.51
CA MET A 11 17.45 22.09 -6.66
C MET A 11 15.98 22.04 -6.30
N ARG A 12 15.40 20.84 -6.33
CA ARG A 12 14.06 20.58 -5.83
C ARG A 12 14.14 19.50 -4.76
N ALA A 13 13.62 19.76 -3.59
CA ALA A 13 13.48 18.80 -2.52
C ALA A 13 12.01 18.41 -2.36
N GLN A 14 11.76 17.14 -2.15
CA GLN A 14 10.44 16.61 -1.84
C GLN A 14 10.53 15.90 -0.49
N ALA A 15 9.48 16.00 0.30
CA ALA A 15 9.37 15.34 1.58
C ALA A 15 8.01 14.64 1.68
N LEU A 16 7.99 13.48 2.33
CA LEU A 16 6.79 12.74 2.67
C LEU A 16 6.62 12.75 4.18
N GLU A 17 5.46 13.13 4.66
CA GLU A 17 5.15 13.02 6.07
C GLU A 17 4.88 11.55 6.41
N MET A 18 5.59 11.04 7.43
CA MET A 18 5.52 9.64 7.82
C MET A 18 4.95 9.50 9.22
N VAL A 19 4.18 8.45 9.45
CA VAL A 19 3.65 8.06 10.75
C VAL A 19 4.41 6.83 11.25
N TYR A 20 4.85 6.88 12.49
CA TYR A 20 5.45 5.74 13.17
C TYR A 20 4.38 4.80 13.68
N VAL A 21 4.43 3.55 13.25
CA VAL A 21 3.60 2.45 13.75
C VAL A 21 4.47 1.60 14.68
N ALA A 22 4.13 1.59 15.98
CA ALA A 22 4.92 0.94 17.01
C ALA A 22 4.93 -0.59 16.88
N GLU A 23 6.02 -1.22 17.32
CA GLU A 23 6.10 -2.67 17.50
C GLU A 23 5.04 -3.15 18.48
N GLY A 24 4.51 -4.34 18.24
CA GLY A 24 3.59 -5.02 19.13
C GLY A 24 2.55 -5.86 18.43
N ALA A 25 1.91 -6.71 19.23
CA ALA A 25 0.82 -7.57 18.75
C ALA A 25 -0.42 -6.75 18.43
N PHE A 26 -1.22 -7.25 17.50
CA PHE A 26 -2.48 -6.65 17.09
C PHE A 26 -3.39 -7.71 16.47
N LYS A 27 -4.64 -7.35 16.20
CA LYS A 27 -5.61 -8.24 15.54
C LYS A 27 -5.88 -7.75 14.12
N VAL A 28 -6.03 -8.71 13.20
CA VAL A 28 -6.46 -8.49 11.82
C VAL A 28 -7.83 -9.10 11.58
N GLY A 29 -8.62 -8.44 10.76
CA GLY A 29 -10.00 -8.83 10.47
C GLY A 29 -11.04 -8.08 11.31
N SER A 30 -12.25 -7.98 10.79
CA SER A 30 -13.35 -7.18 11.37
C SER A 30 -14.13 -7.91 12.47
N GLY A 31 -14.03 -9.25 12.54
CA GLY A 31 -14.96 -10.11 13.31
C GLY A 31 -16.28 -10.38 12.58
N GLY A 32 -16.49 -9.78 11.42
CA GLY A 32 -17.62 -10.03 10.53
C GLY A 32 -17.39 -11.22 9.59
N ASN A 33 -18.32 -11.42 8.68
CA ASN A 33 -18.28 -12.48 7.68
C ASN A 33 -18.29 -11.92 6.25
N GLU A 34 -17.95 -10.66 6.08
CA GLU A 34 -17.80 -10.04 4.77
C GLU A 34 -16.68 -10.70 3.96
N PRO A 35 -16.83 -10.78 2.63
CA PRO A 35 -15.79 -11.38 1.79
C PRO A 35 -14.44 -10.69 1.97
N GLY A 36 -13.42 -11.48 2.26
CA GLY A 36 -12.04 -10.99 2.43
C GLY A 36 -11.70 -10.58 3.86
N SER A 37 -12.61 -10.68 4.82
CA SER A 37 -12.25 -10.47 6.22
C SER A 37 -11.26 -11.52 6.69
N LEU A 38 -10.19 -11.08 7.36
CA LEU A 38 -9.21 -11.98 7.95
C LEU A 38 -9.76 -12.56 9.26
N THR A 39 -9.42 -13.81 9.54
CA THR A 39 -9.92 -14.56 10.68
C THR A 39 -8.86 -15.53 11.20
N ASP A 40 -9.07 -16.05 12.41
CA ASP A 40 -8.26 -17.13 12.98
C ASP A 40 -8.64 -18.54 12.47
N GLY A 41 -9.38 -18.62 11.37
CA GLY A 41 -9.88 -19.89 10.81
C GLY A 41 -11.08 -20.47 11.57
N SER A 42 -11.54 -19.85 12.63
CA SER A 42 -12.78 -20.23 13.32
C SER A 42 -14.00 -19.68 12.59
N TRP A 43 -14.96 -20.53 12.38
CA TRP A 43 -16.23 -20.17 11.74
C TRP A 43 -17.40 -20.49 12.64
N THR A 44 -18.19 -19.48 12.96
CA THR A 44 -19.52 -19.62 13.54
C THR A 44 -20.52 -18.88 12.66
N SER A 45 -21.79 -19.31 12.64
CA SER A 45 -22.82 -18.69 11.81
C SER A 45 -22.92 -17.19 12.07
N GLY A 46 -22.45 -16.38 11.10
CA GLY A 46 -22.58 -14.92 11.11
C GLY A 46 -21.45 -14.14 11.80
N ALA A 47 -20.45 -14.81 12.37
CA ALA A 47 -19.32 -14.13 13.00
C ALA A 47 -18.01 -14.90 12.82
N THR A 48 -16.89 -14.18 12.78
CA THR A 48 -15.54 -14.73 12.76
C THR A 48 -14.76 -14.21 13.97
N ILE A 49 -13.61 -14.82 14.23
CA ILE A 49 -12.69 -14.34 15.26
C ILE A 49 -11.50 -13.71 14.54
N PRO A 50 -11.17 -12.42 14.79
CA PRO A 50 -9.97 -11.79 14.24
C PRO A 50 -8.71 -12.56 14.61
N TYR A 51 -7.81 -12.73 13.64
CA TYR A 51 -6.54 -13.41 13.90
C TYR A 51 -5.56 -12.48 14.63
N ARG A 52 -4.86 -13.00 15.64
CA ARG A 52 -3.86 -12.23 16.39
C ARG A 52 -2.46 -12.42 15.80
N ILE A 53 -1.88 -11.35 15.28
CA ILE A 53 -0.46 -11.29 14.92
C ILE A 53 0.34 -11.07 16.20
N ALA A 54 1.18 -12.04 16.59
CA ALA A 54 1.92 -12.02 17.85
C ALA A 54 3.44 -11.90 17.67
N SER A 55 3.96 -12.09 16.47
CA SER A 55 5.39 -11.99 16.10
C SER A 55 5.55 -11.85 14.58
N GLU A 56 6.80 -11.74 14.11
CA GLU A 56 7.16 -11.86 12.69
C GLU A 56 7.48 -13.32 12.29
N ASP A 57 7.26 -14.30 13.15
CA ASP A 57 7.51 -15.70 12.84
C ASP A 57 6.62 -16.21 11.70
N GLU A 58 6.97 -17.35 11.16
CA GLU A 58 6.18 -18.05 10.14
C GLU A 58 4.74 -18.28 10.62
N LEU A 59 3.77 -18.05 9.76
CA LEU A 59 2.35 -18.30 10.03
C LEU A 59 1.80 -19.39 9.12
N THR A 60 0.95 -20.25 9.69
CA THR A 60 0.15 -21.20 8.91
C THR A 60 -1.10 -20.53 8.39
N ILE A 61 -1.35 -20.69 7.09
CA ILE A 61 -2.58 -20.27 6.41
C ILE A 61 -3.45 -21.51 6.22
N ALA A 62 -4.56 -21.62 6.93
CA ALA A 62 -5.47 -22.74 6.81
C ALA A 62 -6.88 -22.39 7.35
N ASN A 63 -7.89 -23.04 6.79
CA ASN A 63 -9.27 -22.93 7.28
C ASN A 63 -9.48 -23.87 8.50
N THR A 64 -8.71 -23.62 9.53
CA THR A 64 -8.72 -24.35 10.81
C THR A 64 -8.50 -23.38 11.96
N PRO A 65 -9.18 -23.56 13.10
CA PRO A 65 -9.02 -22.70 14.26
C PRO A 65 -7.55 -22.50 14.67
N GLY A 66 -7.15 -21.26 14.92
CA GLY A 66 -5.80 -20.88 15.28
C GLY A 66 -4.87 -20.60 14.09
N CYS A 67 -5.35 -20.71 12.85
CA CYS A 67 -4.60 -20.37 11.63
C CYS A 67 -5.13 -19.09 10.99
N LEU A 68 -4.26 -18.34 10.35
CA LEU A 68 -4.68 -17.20 9.55
C LEU A 68 -5.51 -17.68 8.35
N TRP A 69 -6.70 -17.13 8.17
CA TRP A 69 -7.55 -17.43 7.04
C TRP A 69 -8.35 -16.20 6.58
N GLY A 70 -8.87 -16.23 5.35
CA GLY A 70 -9.79 -15.23 4.83
C GLY A 70 -11.19 -15.79 4.66
N THR A 71 -12.21 -15.02 5.01
CA THR A 71 -13.59 -15.43 4.83
C THR A 71 -13.99 -15.50 3.37
N ILE A 72 -14.74 -16.53 3.01
CA ILE A 72 -15.46 -16.65 1.75
C ILE A 72 -16.95 -16.57 2.08
N SER A 73 -17.52 -15.39 2.01
CA SER A 73 -18.96 -15.25 2.15
C SER A 73 -19.60 -15.08 0.78
N GLY A 74 -20.45 -15.98 0.37
CA GLY A 74 -21.57 -15.91 -0.59
C GLY A 74 -21.43 -15.14 -1.90
N SER A 75 -20.29 -14.56 -2.22
CA SER A 75 -20.04 -13.79 -3.42
C SER A 75 -18.85 -14.34 -4.18
N ALA A 76 -19.06 -14.58 -5.46
CA ALA A 76 -18.13 -15.22 -6.40
C ALA A 76 -16.83 -14.44 -6.72
N ARG A 77 -16.28 -13.69 -5.81
CA ARG A 77 -14.99 -13.03 -5.99
C ARG A 77 -13.89 -13.79 -5.27
N GLY A 78 -13.34 -14.73 -5.99
CA GLY A 78 -12.03 -15.30 -5.71
C GLY A 78 -11.99 -16.20 -4.46
N THR A 79 -11.37 -17.36 -4.62
CA THR A 79 -10.86 -18.17 -3.52
C THR A 79 -9.86 -17.31 -2.74
N ILE A 80 -10.24 -16.72 -1.63
CA ILE A 80 -9.30 -16.07 -0.73
C ILE A 80 -8.65 -17.19 0.06
N GLY A 81 -7.39 -17.42 -0.25
CA GLY A 81 -6.53 -18.32 0.49
C GLY A 81 -6.39 -19.71 -0.14
N THR A 82 -5.20 -19.95 -0.60
CA THR A 82 -4.66 -21.32 -0.70
C THR A 82 -4.01 -21.61 0.65
N ALA A 83 -4.33 -22.77 1.24
CA ALA A 83 -3.63 -23.24 2.44
C ALA A 83 -2.12 -23.30 2.18
N GLY A 84 -1.33 -22.90 3.13
CA GLY A 84 0.12 -22.83 3.00
C GLY A 84 0.78 -22.15 4.18
N THR A 85 1.94 -21.58 3.91
CA THR A 85 2.76 -20.91 4.92
C THR A 85 3.08 -19.49 4.48
N LEU A 86 2.93 -18.56 5.39
CA LEU A 86 3.45 -17.19 5.23
C LEU A 86 4.82 -17.14 5.90
N PRO A 87 5.92 -17.04 5.14
CA PRO A 87 7.27 -17.17 5.72
C PRO A 87 7.61 -16.00 6.64
N ALA A 88 8.56 -16.22 7.56
CA ALA A 88 9.04 -15.18 8.49
C ALA A 88 9.54 -13.91 7.77
N ALA A 89 10.12 -14.07 6.57
CA ALA A 89 10.60 -12.95 5.77
C ALA A 89 9.49 -12.03 5.20
N PHE A 90 8.22 -12.47 5.22
CA PHE A 90 7.09 -11.63 4.83
C PHE A 90 6.68 -10.75 6.02
N PRO A 91 6.73 -9.41 5.89
CA PRO A 91 6.40 -8.51 6.99
C PRO A 91 4.94 -8.67 7.42
N LYS A 92 4.73 -8.95 8.70
CA LYS A 92 3.40 -9.14 9.28
C LYS A 92 2.89 -7.93 10.03
N GLY A 93 3.75 -6.92 10.18
CA GLY A 93 3.43 -5.69 10.90
C GLY A 93 3.60 -5.81 12.41
N TYR A 94 4.11 -6.91 12.96
CA TYR A 94 4.46 -6.96 14.38
C TYR A 94 5.61 -6.00 14.70
N ALA A 95 6.69 -6.03 13.90
CA ALA A 95 7.79 -5.09 14.01
C ALA A 95 7.32 -3.65 13.73
N ALA A 96 8.04 -2.69 14.31
CA ALA A 96 7.75 -1.28 14.05
C ALA A 96 8.06 -0.90 12.59
N PHE A 97 7.26 -0.01 12.03
CA PHE A 97 7.49 0.52 10.68
C PHE A 97 6.99 1.96 10.56
N TYR A 98 7.34 2.61 9.47
CA TYR A 98 6.78 3.90 9.10
C TYR A 98 5.86 3.73 7.89
N CYS A 99 4.74 4.41 7.87
CA CYS A 99 3.88 4.54 6.70
C CYS A 99 3.67 6.01 6.35
N MET A 100 3.31 6.28 5.11
CA MET A 100 2.91 7.62 4.71
C MET A 100 1.67 8.02 5.51
N LYS A 101 1.65 9.26 6.00
CA LYS A 101 0.50 9.81 6.73
C LYS A 101 -0.70 10.00 5.80
N ASP A 102 -0.43 10.48 4.62
CA ASP A 102 -1.43 10.76 3.62
C ASP A 102 -1.17 9.90 2.37
N GLU A 103 -2.21 9.67 1.59
CA GLU A 103 -2.10 9.02 0.29
C GLU A 103 -1.26 9.88 -0.67
N ALA A 104 -0.56 9.24 -1.60
CA ALA A 104 0.20 9.96 -2.61
C ALA A 104 -0.69 10.94 -3.38
N SER A 105 -0.28 12.20 -3.45
CA SER A 105 -1.04 13.23 -4.16
C SER A 105 -0.76 13.22 -5.67
N GLN A 106 -1.67 13.81 -6.45
CA GLN A 106 -1.49 13.97 -7.90
C GLN A 106 -0.28 14.86 -8.23
N GLY A 107 0.02 15.85 -7.38
CA GLY A 107 1.21 16.69 -7.53
C GLY A 107 2.49 15.88 -7.34
N GLN A 108 2.57 15.07 -6.28
CA GLN A 108 3.72 14.20 -6.03
C GLN A 108 3.91 13.17 -7.16
N TYR A 109 2.81 12.62 -7.68
CA TYR A 109 2.89 11.68 -8.80
C TYR A 109 3.33 12.37 -10.10
N ALA A 110 2.86 13.60 -10.37
CA ALA A 110 3.36 14.40 -11.50
C ALA A 110 4.87 14.67 -11.39
N ASP A 111 5.34 14.98 -10.19
CA ASP A 111 6.74 15.19 -9.92
C ASP A 111 7.58 13.93 -10.18
N PHE A 112 7.10 12.77 -9.73
CA PHE A 112 7.70 11.47 -10.07
C PHE A 112 7.79 11.27 -11.58
N LEU A 113 6.69 11.45 -12.32
CA LEU A 113 6.68 11.29 -13.77
C LEU A 113 7.70 12.21 -14.46
N ASN A 114 7.88 13.41 -13.97
CA ASN A 114 8.84 14.38 -14.51
C ASN A 114 10.32 14.03 -14.24
N THR A 115 10.60 13.04 -13.39
CA THR A 115 11.96 12.52 -13.17
C THR A 115 12.30 11.35 -14.09
N LEU A 116 11.32 10.77 -14.75
CA LEU A 116 11.46 9.61 -15.61
C LEU A 116 11.88 10.00 -17.03
N THR A 117 12.39 9.04 -17.79
CA THR A 117 12.52 9.22 -19.24
C THR A 117 11.12 9.31 -19.89
N ALA A 118 11.02 9.96 -21.04
CA ALA A 118 9.73 10.12 -21.74
C ALA A 118 9.01 8.79 -21.97
N VAL A 119 9.74 7.72 -22.28
CA VAL A 119 9.18 6.37 -22.49
C VAL A 119 8.60 5.81 -21.18
N GLN A 120 9.35 5.92 -20.09
CA GLN A 120 8.89 5.47 -18.77
C GLN A 120 7.69 6.27 -18.28
N ALA A 121 7.72 7.60 -18.42
CA ALA A 121 6.62 8.46 -18.03
C ALA A 121 5.34 8.13 -18.81
N THR A 122 5.44 7.93 -20.13
CA THR A 122 4.29 7.55 -20.97
C THR A 122 3.69 6.21 -20.54
N SER A 123 4.50 5.23 -20.15
CA SER A 123 3.98 3.92 -19.72
C SER A 123 3.30 3.93 -18.36
N ARG A 124 3.52 4.97 -17.54
CA ARG A 124 2.97 5.11 -16.19
C ARG A 124 1.94 6.24 -16.06
N PHE A 125 1.73 6.99 -17.14
CA PHE A 125 0.73 8.04 -17.18
C PHE A 125 -0.59 7.49 -17.70
N SER A 126 -1.65 7.58 -16.88
CA SER A 126 -2.99 7.18 -17.33
C SER A 126 -3.60 8.25 -18.24
N THR A 127 -4.05 7.83 -19.42
CA THR A 127 -4.82 8.67 -20.34
C THR A 127 -6.33 8.50 -20.17
N SER A 128 -6.76 7.65 -19.23
CA SER A 128 -8.18 7.39 -18.99
C SER A 128 -8.83 8.55 -18.22
N ALA A 129 -10.07 8.87 -18.57
CA ALA A 129 -10.86 9.90 -17.90
C ALA A 129 -11.41 9.38 -16.55
N TRP A 130 -10.54 9.24 -15.55
CA TRP A 130 -10.98 8.87 -14.22
C TRP A 130 -11.67 10.04 -13.53
N THR A 131 -12.72 9.75 -12.79
CA THR A 131 -13.35 10.77 -11.93
C THR A 131 -12.30 11.34 -10.96
N ARG A 132 -12.22 12.66 -10.85
CA ARG A 132 -11.27 13.39 -9.99
C ARG A 132 -9.79 13.31 -10.41
N TYR A 133 -9.46 12.69 -11.51
CA TYR A 133 -8.11 12.69 -12.06
C TYR A 133 -7.84 14.00 -12.81
N THR A 134 -6.80 14.73 -12.41
CA THR A 134 -6.48 16.07 -12.94
C THR A 134 -5.07 16.16 -13.51
N LEU A 135 -4.36 15.03 -13.59
CA LEU A 135 -3.05 14.96 -14.22
C LEU A 135 -3.17 15.21 -15.73
N SER A 136 -2.24 15.98 -16.24
CA SER A 136 -2.12 16.31 -17.65
C SER A 136 -0.67 16.38 -18.07
N VAL A 137 -0.40 16.28 -19.37
CA VAL A 137 0.94 16.44 -19.94
C VAL A 137 0.89 17.51 -21.02
N SER A 138 1.81 18.46 -20.96
CA SER A 138 2.00 19.51 -21.97
C SER A 138 3.48 19.68 -22.27
N SER A 139 3.86 19.58 -23.54
CA SER A 139 5.26 19.68 -23.98
C SER A 139 6.21 18.74 -23.20
N GLY A 140 5.72 17.53 -22.85
CA GLY A 140 6.48 16.53 -22.10
C GLY A 140 6.59 16.78 -20.59
N VAL A 141 5.93 17.82 -20.06
CA VAL A 141 5.89 18.13 -18.64
C VAL A 141 4.54 17.70 -18.06
N HIS A 142 4.56 16.87 -17.02
CA HIS A 142 3.39 16.43 -16.28
C HIS A 142 3.04 17.43 -15.18
N SER A 143 1.76 17.69 -15.00
CA SER A 143 1.23 18.58 -13.96
C SER A 143 -0.16 18.12 -13.50
N ALA A 144 -0.59 18.59 -12.34
CA ALA A 144 -1.94 18.37 -11.83
C ALA A 144 -2.60 19.71 -11.58
N SER A 145 -3.83 19.92 -12.05
CA SER A 145 -4.58 21.18 -11.78
C SER A 145 -5.10 21.23 -10.33
N VAL A 146 -5.17 20.10 -9.62
CA VAL A 146 -5.46 19.99 -8.19
C VAL A 146 -4.39 19.10 -7.54
N PRO A 147 -3.19 19.66 -7.27
CA PRO A 147 -2.02 18.85 -6.88
C PRO A 147 -2.17 18.12 -5.55
N ASP A 148 -2.90 18.67 -4.59
CA ASP A 148 -3.07 18.10 -3.25
C ASP A 148 -4.13 16.99 -3.19
N ARG A 149 -4.79 16.69 -4.31
CA ARG A 149 -5.77 15.61 -4.37
C ARG A 149 -5.05 14.27 -4.44
N THR A 150 -5.59 13.27 -3.74
CA THR A 150 -5.15 11.87 -3.82
C THR A 150 -5.05 11.41 -5.27
N CYS A 151 -3.95 10.75 -5.62
CA CYS A 151 -3.74 10.19 -6.94
C CYS A 151 -4.54 8.90 -7.11
N ASN A 152 -5.30 8.82 -8.20
CA ASN A 152 -6.05 7.64 -8.61
C ASN A 152 -5.66 7.22 -10.03
N GLY A 153 -6.28 6.17 -10.54
CA GLY A 153 -5.97 5.66 -11.88
C GLY A 153 -4.60 5.01 -12.00
N LEU A 154 -4.03 4.53 -10.90
CA LEU A 154 -2.76 3.82 -10.83
C LEU A 154 -3.00 2.31 -10.79
N CYS A 155 -2.19 1.55 -11.52
CA CYS A 155 -2.07 0.12 -11.28
C CYS A 155 -1.01 -0.17 -10.21
N TYR A 156 -0.93 -1.42 -9.74
CA TYR A 156 0.06 -1.82 -8.74
C TYR A 156 1.51 -1.50 -9.16
N ALA A 157 1.84 -1.72 -10.43
CA ALA A 157 3.18 -1.45 -10.94
C ALA A 157 3.53 0.06 -10.93
N ASP A 158 2.53 0.93 -11.11
CA ASP A 158 2.72 2.38 -11.04
C ASP A 158 2.94 2.83 -9.60
N ALA A 159 2.13 2.32 -8.68
CA ALA A 159 2.26 2.60 -7.25
C ALA A 159 3.61 2.09 -6.70
N ALA A 160 4.02 0.86 -7.06
CA ALA A 160 5.30 0.29 -6.64
C ALA A 160 6.48 1.10 -7.16
N ALA A 161 6.43 1.57 -8.41
CA ALA A 161 7.51 2.40 -8.98
C ALA A 161 7.58 3.80 -8.33
N PHE A 162 6.43 4.39 -7.99
CA PHE A 162 6.40 5.64 -7.23
C PHE A 162 7.02 5.45 -5.84
N MET A 163 6.68 4.37 -5.15
CA MET A 163 7.23 4.08 -3.83
C MET A 163 8.75 3.84 -3.88
N ASP A 164 9.24 3.07 -4.86
CA ASP A 164 10.66 2.83 -5.07
C ASP A 164 11.41 4.17 -5.32
N TRP A 165 10.86 5.04 -6.17
CA TRP A 165 11.40 6.38 -6.40
C TRP A 165 11.42 7.23 -5.11
N ALA A 166 10.42 7.08 -4.25
CA ALA A 166 10.31 7.79 -2.98
C ALA A 166 11.18 7.18 -1.86
N GLY A 167 11.91 6.09 -2.13
CA GLY A 167 12.69 5.35 -1.14
C GLY A 167 11.83 4.53 -0.18
N LEU A 168 10.63 4.18 -0.59
CA LEU A 168 9.65 3.39 0.16
C LEU A 168 9.44 2.02 -0.49
N ARG A 169 8.70 1.16 0.18
CA ARG A 169 8.14 -0.07 -0.38
C ARG A 169 6.62 -0.10 -0.16
N PRO A 170 5.87 -0.84 -0.96
CA PRO A 170 4.49 -1.17 -0.61
C PRO A 170 4.46 -1.90 0.74
N PHE A 171 3.53 -1.56 1.61
CA PHE A 171 3.30 -2.37 2.80
C PHE A 171 2.40 -3.57 2.49
N THR A 172 2.48 -4.57 3.35
CA THR A 172 1.64 -5.76 3.24
C THR A 172 0.22 -5.46 3.72
N GLU A 173 -0.73 -6.33 3.38
CA GLU A 173 -2.10 -6.25 3.90
C GLU A 173 -2.13 -6.24 5.43
N LEU A 174 -1.25 -7.04 6.07
CA LEU A 174 -1.19 -7.12 7.53
C LEU A 174 -0.64 -5.83 8.15
N GLU A 175 0.36 -5.20 7.53
CA GLU A 175 0.85 -3.88 7.93
C GLU A 175 -0.22 -2.79 7.73
N PHE A 176 -0.98 -2.87 6.64
CA PHE A 176 -2.10 -1.96 6.38
C PHE A 176 -3.20 -2.09 7.43
N GLU A 177 -3.62 -3.30 7.76
CA GLU A 177 -4.59 -3.55 8.83
C GLU A 177 -4.13 -2.94 10.16
N LYS A 178 -2.85 -3.10 10.53
CA LYS A 178 -2.30 -2.50 11.75
C LYS A 178 -2.30 -0.97 11.70
N ALA A 179 -1.90 -0.40 10.58
CA ALA A 179 -1.88 1.06 10.41
C ALA A 179 -3.29 1.67 10.53
N CYS A 180 -4.31 0.97 10.02
CA CYS A 180 -5.70 1.43 10.07
C CYS A 180 -6.37 1.23 11.44
N ARG A 181 -6.07 0.13 12.13
CA ARG A 181 -6.78 -0.27 13.36
C ARG A 181 -6.02 0.08 14.64
N GLY A 182 -4.71 0.23 14.55
CA GLY A 182 -3.85 0.36 15.72
C GLY A 182 -3.69 -0.96 16.50
N PRO A 183 -3.05 -0.89 17.68
CA PRO A 183 -2.75 -2.05 18.51
C PRO A 183 -3.94 -2.46 19.39
N LEU A 184 -5.16 -2.48 18.85
CA LEU A 184 -6.34 -2.89 19.59
C LEU A 184 -6.35 -4.42 19.77
N ASP A 185 -6.37 -4.86 21.03
CA ASP A 185 -6.61 -6.24 21.44
C ASP A 185 -8.11 -6.62 21.42
#